data_9063e89bce9060c6ce19411c7d49412b
#
_entry.id   9063e89bce9060c6ce19411c7d49412b
#
_cell.length_a   1.000
_cell.length_b   1.000
_cell.length_c   1.000
_cell.angle_alpha   90.00
_cell.angle_beta   90.00
_cell.angle_gamma   90.00
#
_symmetry.space_group_name_H-M   'P 1'
#
loop_
_entity.id
_entity.type
_entity.pdbx_description
1 polymer ?
#
loop_
_entity_poly.entity_id
_entity_poly.type
_entity_poly.pdbx_seq_one_letter_code
_entity_poly.pdbx_strand_id
1 'polypeptide(L)'
;NRRKIMASTLAFPFLMNSNILSASQKKLSFNKDLDYSTNEQTNTIKQITSYNNFYELGTGKRDPMLNASKLKSDDWKLTIDGLVENPFTLDSEDLIKKFQLEERIYRLRCVEAWSMVIPWIGFELKSLINLAKPLHNAKYVSFESILDKENLPGQKRNILNWPYKEGLRMDEAINPLTMIAVGLYGKVLPNQN
;
A
#
# COMPACT_ATOMS: atom_id res chain seq x y z
N ASN A 1 57.86 -37.43 15.80
CA ASN A 1 57.48 -36.50 14.73
C ASN A 1 56.02 -36.06 14.87
N ARG A 2 55.81 -34.98 15.59
CA ARG A 2 54.48 -34.34 15.74
C ARG A 2 54.34 -33.26 14.67
N ARG A 3 53.52 -33.49 13.60
CA ARG A 3 53.10 -32.48 12.68
C ARG A 3 51.93 -31.67 13.28
N LYS A 4 52.18 -30.39 13.60
CA LYS A 4 51.13 -29.42 13.93
C LYS A 4 50.47 -28.99 12.61
N ILE A 5 49.18 -29.27 12.46
CA ILE A 5 48.35 -28.67 11.41
C ILE A 5 47.78 -27.40 12.01
N MET A 6 48.21 -26.25 11.49
CA MET A 6 47.56 -24.95 11.72
C MET A 6 46.35 -24.86 10.84
N ALA A 7 45.15 -24.90 11.41
CA ALA A 7 43.92 -24.53 10.76
C ALA A 7 43.77 -23.00 10.83
N SER A 8 44.06 -22.33 9.74
CA SER A 8 43.74 -20.89 9.59
C SER A 8 42.26 -20.74 9.28
N THR A 9 41.51 -20.33 10.29
CA THR A 9 40.09 -19.95 10.12
C THR A 9 40.05 -18.58 9.49
N LEU A 10 39.81 -18.54 8.19
CA LEU A 10 39.45 -17.31 7.48
C LEU A 10 37.99 -16.95 7.87
N ALA A 11 37.86 -16.06 8.84
CA ALA A 11 36.59 -15.41 9.10
C ALA A 11 36.32 -14.42 7.97
N PHE A 12 35.45 -14.79 7.04
CA PHE A 12 34.85 -13.85 6.11
C PHE A 12 33.87 -12.99 6.90
N PRO A 13 34.02 -11.67 6.94
CA PRO A 13 32.97 -10.81 7.47
C PRO A 13 31.82 -10.86 6.46
N PHE A 14 30.74 -11.53 6.82
CA PHE A 14 29.47 -11.43 6.14
C PHE A 14 28.95 -10.02 6.41
N LEU A 15 29.34 -9.07 5.57
CA LEU A 15 28.72 -7.76 5.51
C LEU A 15 27.29 -7.97 5.06
N MET A 16 26.38 -8.16 6.01
CA MET A 16 24.96 -7.98 5.77
C MET A 16 24.76 -6.54 5.30
N ASN A 17 24.63 -6.38 4.00
CA ASN A 17 24.21 -5.14 3.37
C ASN A 17 22.78 -4.85 3.83
N SER A 18 22.65 -4.07 4.91
CA SER A 18 21.37 -3.61 5.47
C SER A 18 20.77 -2.45 4.65
N ASN A 19 21.00 -2.42 3.34
CA ASN A 19 20.49 -1.40 2.42
C ASN A 19 19.07 -1.70 1.88
N ILE A 20 18.23 -2.42 2.64
CA ILE A 20 16.84 -2.72 2.22
C ILE A 20 15.86 -1.59 2.60
N LEU A 21 16.30 -0.50 3.22
CA LEU A 21 15.42 0.56 3.70
C LEU A 21 15.91 1.96 3.35
N SER A 22 16.22 2.24 2.09
CA SER A 22 16.54 3.61 1.71
C SER A 22 16.25 3.95 0.25
N ALA A 23 15.03 3.76 -0.19
CA ALA A 23 14.45 4.79 -1.03
C ALA A 23 14.00 5.87 -0.04
N SER A 24 14.54 7.09 -0.14
CA SER A 24 14.11 8.25 0.62
C SER A 24 12.65 8.53 0.28
N GLN A 25 11.71 7.93 1.01
CA GLN A 25 10.29 8.15 0.77
C GLN A 25 10.00 9.64 0.94
N LYS A 26 9.41 10.24 -0.10
CA LYS A 26 9.01 11.64 -0.13
C LYS A 26 8.10 11.96 1.06
N LYS A 27 8.42 13.01 1.81
CA LYS A 27 7.55 13.51 2.88
C LYS A 27 6.28 14.11 2.29
N LEU A 28 5.16 13.87 2.97
CA LEU A 28 3.86 14.44 2.62
C LEU A 28 3.52 15.61 3.52
N SER A 29 2.80 16.58 2.96
CA SER A 29 2.13 17.64 3.72
C SER A 29 0.67 17.26 3.91
N PHE A 30 0.18 17.27 5.14
CA PHE A 30 -1.17 16.82 5.49
C PHE A 30 -1.67 17.54 6.75
N ASN A 31 -2.98 17.55 6.93
CA ASN A 31 -3.62 17.94 8.18
C ASN A 31 -3.87 16.71 9.04
N LYS A 32 -3.96 16.89 10.37
CA LYS A 32 -4.40 15.81 11.28
C LYS A 32 -5.91 15.87 11.44
N ASP A 33 -6.58 14.77 11.16
CA ASP A 33 -8.01 14.62 11.42
C ASP A 33 -8.22 13.90 12.75
N LEU A 34 -8.54 14.67 13.78
CA LEU A 34 -8.72 14.15 15.15
C LEU A 34 -10.07 13.46 15.33
N ASP A 35 -11.08 13.82 14.54
CA ASP A 35 -12.42 13.22 14.63
C ASP A 35 -12.43 11.77 14.14
N TYR A 36 -11.51 11.45 13.23
CA TYR A 36 -11.30 10.11 12.70
C TYR A 36 -10.00 9.45 13.20
N SER A 37 -9.55 9.81 14.40
CA SER A 37 -8.31 9.27 14.96
C SER A 37 -8.54 8.68 16.35
N THR A 38 -7.99 7.50 16.60
CA THR A 38 -7.91 6.92 17.95
C THR A 38 -6.67 7.44 18.69
N ASN A 39 -6.76 7.49 20.02
CA ASN A 39 -5.63 7.79 20.92
C ASN A 39 -4.82 6.55 21.29
N GLU A 40 -5.10 5.39 20.68
CA GLU A 40 -4.37 4.17 20.93
C GLU A 40 -2.93 4.28 20.43
N GLN A 41 -2.00 3.56 21.08
CA GLN A 41 -0.62 3.52 20.64
C GLN A 41 -0.52 2.91 19.23
N THR A 42 0.10 3.64 18.32
CA THR A 42 0.33 3.17 16.94
C THR A 42 1.36 2.04 16.93
N ASN A 43 1.16 1.09 16.03
CA ASN A 43 2.18 0.08 15.72
C ASN A 43 3.44 0.76 15.14
N THR A 44 4.58 0.11 15.28
CA THR A 44 5.81 0.64 14.68
C THR A 44 5.79 0.48 13.16
N ILE A 45 6.47 1.36 12.43
CA ILE A 45 6.63 1.25 10.98
C ILE A 45 7.16 -0.12 10.57
N LYS A 46 8.09 -0.70 11.34
CA LYS A 46 8.63 -2.04 11.09
C LYS A 46 7.56 -3.12 11.15
N GLN A 47 6.64 -3.06 12.12
CA GLN A 47 5.54 -4.02 12.22
C GLN A 47 4.61 -3.92 11.01
N ILE A 48 4.23 -2.70 10.65
CA ILE A 48 3.28 -2.44 9.56
C ILE A 48 3.87 -2.85 8.21
N THR A 49 5.12 -2.50 7.94
CA THR A 49 5.76 -2.79 6.65
C THR A 49 6.27 -4.22 6.49
N SER A 50 6.25 -5.04 7.54
CA SER A 50 6.73 -6.42 7.49
C SER A 50 5.65 -7.50 7.71
N TYR A 51 4.38 -7.10 7.80
CA TYR A 51 3.26 -8.03 8.02
C TYR A 51 2.07 -7.59 7.16
N ASN A 52 2.01 -8.10 5.94
CA ASN A 52 1.11 -7.61 4.90
C ASN A 52 0.35 -8.74 4.20
N ASN A 53 -0.78 -8.38 3.57
CA ASN A 53 -1.60 -9.23 2.71
C ASN A 53 -1.62 -8.68 1.28
N PHE A 54 -0.48 -8.46 0.67
CA PHE A 54 -0.40 -8.02 -0.72
C PHE A 54 -0.02 -9.24 -1.58
N TYR A 55 -1.03 -10.02 -1.98
CA TYR A 55 -0.86 -11.34 -2.59
C TYR A 55 -0.22 -11.30 -3.96
N GLU A 56 -0.28 -10.19 -4.67
CA GLU A 56 0.49 -9.94 -5.89
C GLU A 56 2.00 -10.09 -5.66
N LEU A 57 2.47 -9.76 -4.46
CA LEU A 57 3.88 -9.90 -4.07
C LEU A 57 4.19 -11.22 -3.37
N GLY A 58 3.16 -11.96 -2.94
CA GLY A 58 3.29 -13.28 -2.32
C GLY A 58 2.29 -13.54 -1.20
N THR A 59 2.11 -14.80 -0.81
CA THR A 59 1.09 -15.24 0.15
C THR A 59 1.53 -15.26 1.61
N GLY A 60 2.84 -15.29 1.86
CA GLY A 60 3.38 -15.19 3.22
C GLY A 60 3.37 -13.73 3.71
N LYS A 61 3.13 -13.52 5.00
CA LYS A 61 3.03 -12.16 5.58
C LYS A 61 4.26 -11.26 5.36
N ARG A 62 5.42 -11.86 5.14
CA ARG A 62 6.68 -11.14 4.87
C ARG A 62 7.02 -11.05 3.37
N ASP A 63 6.33 -11.81 2.53
CA ASP A 63 6.61 -11.83 1.09
C ASP A 63 6.45 -10.45 0.44
N PRO A 64 5.41 -9.64 0.77
CA PRO A 64 5.28 -8.30 0.23
C PRO A 64 6.51 -7.43 0.51
N MET A 65 7.02 -7.41 1.74
CA MET A 65 8.22 -6.67 2.10
C MET A 65 9.46 -7.16 1.31
N LEU A 66 9.62 -8.47 1.17
CA LEU A 66 10.78 -9.07 0.47
C LEU A 66 10.74 -8.84 -1.04
N ASN A 67 9.55 -8.70 -1.61
CA ASN A 67 9.33 -8.51 -3.04
C ASN A 67 8.95 -7.07 -3.42
N ALA A 68 8.83 -6.14 -2.47
CA ALA A 68 8.37 -4.77 -2.67
C ALA A 68 9.10 -4.02 -3.80
N SER A 69 10.43 -4.24 -3.92
CA SER A 69 11.27 -3.62 -4.96
C SER A 69 10.94 -4.06 -6.39
N LYS A 70 10.17 -5.14 -6.55
CA LYS A 70 9.74 -5.63 -7.87
C LYS A 70 8.58 -4.82 -8.44
N LEU A 71 7.75 -4.21 -7.58
CA LEU A 71 6.68 -3.31 -8.01
C LEU A 71 7.29 -2.00 -8.50
N LYS A 72 7.12 -1.72 -9.79
CA LYS A 72 7.52 -0.45 -10.41
C LYS A 72 6.36 0.53 -10.27
N SER A 73 6.56 1.59 -9.49
CA SER A 73 5.52 2.59 -9.18
C SER A 73 5.79 3.97 -9.81
N ASP A 74 6.91 4.14 -10.52
CA ASP A 74 7.30 5.44 -11.09
C ASP A 74 6.31 5.96 -12.13
N ASP A 75 5.74 5.04 -12.94
CA ASP A 75 4.75 5.34 -13.98
C ASP A 75 3.32 4.93 -13.58
N TRP A 76 3.07 4.75 -12.28
CA TRP A 76 1.76 4.28 -11.81
C TRP A 76 0.67 5.31 -12.10
N LYS A 77 -0.45 4.81 -12.63
CA LYS A 77 -1.61 5.63 -12.98
C LYS A 77 -2.89 5.04 -12.41
N LEU A 78 -3.77 5.92 -11.97
CA LEU A 78 -5.14 5.61 -11.57
C LEU A 78 -6.09 6.08 -12.67
N THR A 79 -6.82 5.16 -13.28
CA THR A 79 -7.86 5.46 -14.26
C THR A 79 -9.23 5.32 -13.62
N ILE A 80 -10.08 6.31 -13.83
CA ILE A 80 -11.49 6.33 -13.43
C ILE A 80 -12.33 6.38 -14.70
N ASP A 81 -13.19 5.38 -14.88
CA ASP A 81 -14.05 5.24 -16.04
C ASP A 81 -15.39 4.57 -15.70
N GLY A 82 -16.14 4.12 -16.71
CA GLY A 82 -17.41 3.44 -16.57
C GLY A 82 -18.60 4.42 -16.55
N LEU A 83 -19.52 4.25 -15.60
CA LEU A 83 -20.74 5.06 -15.50
C LEU A 83 -20.48 6.43 -14.86
N VAL A 84 -19.68 7.25 -15.50
CA VAL A 84 -19.29 8.61 -15.08
C VAL A 84 -19.43 9.60 -16.23
N GLU A 85 -19.71 10.87 -15.91
CA GLU A 85 -19.74 11.96 -16.92
C GLU A 85 -18.32 12.38 -17.32
N ASN A 86 -17.37 12.25 -16.39
CA ASN A 86 -16.02 12.79 -16.52
C ASN A 86 -14.98 11.69 -16.25
N PRO A 87 -14.71 10.79 -17.21
CA PRO A 87 -13.61 9.83 -17.07
C PRO A 87 -12.26 10.53 -17.16
N PHE A 88 -11.28 10.06 -16.35
CA PHE A 88 -9.94 10.64 -16.33
C PHE A 88 -8.89 9.66 -15.82
N THR A 89 -7.62 10.00 -16.05
CA THR A 89 -6.47 9.29 -15.49
C THR A 89 -5.57 10.29 -14.76
N LEU A 90 -5.09 9.91 -13.58
CA LEU A 90 -4.13 10.66 -12.78
C LEU A 90 -2.88 9.82 -12.57
N ASP A 91 -1.72 10.43 -12.60
CA ASP A 91 -0.51 9.81 -12.06
C ASP A 91 -0.46 9.94 -10.52
N SER A 92 0.48 9.26 -9.89
CA SER A 92 0.60 9.24 -8.43
C SER A 92 0.94 10.61 -7.85
N GLU A 93 1.70 11.45 -8.56
CA GLU A 93 2.04 12.80 -8.10
C GLU A 93 0.84 13.75 -8.20
N ASP A 94 0.10 13.69 -9.30
CA ASP A 94 -1.10 14.49 -9.50
C ASP A 94 -2.19 14.11 -8.50
N LEU A 95 -2.32 12.81 -8.18
CA LEU A 95 -3.24 12.34 -7.15
C LEU A 95 -2.93 12.97 -5.78
N ILE A 96 -1.66 12.98 -5.38
CA ILE A 96 -1.21 13.57 -4.12
C ILE A 96 -1.37 15.10 -4.09
N LYS A 97 -1.13 15.79 -5.21
CA LYS A 97 -1.23 17.25 -5.30
C LYS A 97 -2.66 17.77 -5.38
N LYS A 98 -3.56 16.97 -5.98
CA LYS A 98 -4.92 17.39 -6.30
C LYS A 98 -5.84 17.47 -5.10
N PHE A 99 -5.61 16.64 -4.09
CA PHE A 99 -6.47 16.51 -2.92
C PHE A 99 -5.78 17.01 -1.65
N GLN A 100 -6.57 17.63 -0.76
CA GLN A 100 -6.09 17.95 0.58
C GLN A 100 -5.88 16.65 1.34
N LEU A 101 -4.63 16.36 1.71
CA LEU A 101 -4.31 15.16 2.47
C LEU A 101 -4.57 15.37 3.96
N GLU A 102 -5.02 14.30 4.60
CA GLU A 102 -5.23 14.22 6.04
C GLU A 102 -4.66 12.93 6.62
N GLU A 103 -4.15 13.01 7.85
CA GLU A 103 -3.74 11.84 8.62
C GLU A 103 -4.91 11.42 9.52
N ARG A 104 -5.26 10.13 9.41
CA ARG A 104 -6.24 9.45 10.27
C ARG A 104 -5.60 8.26 10.95
N ILE A 105 -5.81 8.11 12.24
CA ILE A 105 -5.24 6.99 12.99
C ILE A 105 -6.33 5.94 13.21
N TYR A 106 -6.35 4.93 12.35
CA TYR A 106 -7.33 3.85 12.39
C TYR A 106 -6.79 2.59 13.04
N ARG A 107 -7.67 1.92 13.82
CA ARG A 107 -7.47 0.52 14.14
C ARG A 107 -8.01 -0.34 12.98
N LEU A 108 -7.11 -0.81 12.12
CA LEU A 108 -7.42 -1.82 11.11
C LEU A 108 -7.66 -3.16 11.80
N ARG A 109 -8.78 -3.81 11.49
CA ARG A 109 -9.10 -5.18 11.89
C ARG A 109 -9.18 -6.06 10.68
N CYS A 110 -8.36 -7.10 10.64
CA CYS A 110 -8.35 -8.08 9.56
C CYS A 110 -9.30 -9.24 9.88
N VAL A 111 -9.91 -9.83 8.84
CA VAL A 111 -10.70 -11.07 8.96
C VAL A 111 -9.88 -12.24 9.48
N GLU A 112 -8.56 -12.20 9.36
CA GLU A 112 -7.61 -13.17 9.92
C GLU A 112 -7.41 -13.03 11.45
N ALA A 113 -8.25 -12.25 12.13
CA ALA A 113 -8.27 -12.05 13.59
C ALA A 113 -7.03 -11.32 14.17
N TRP A 114 -6.35 -10.50 13.38
CA TRP A 114 -5.32 -9.59 13.88
C TRP A 114 -5.72 -8.13 13.63
N SER A 115 -5.06 -7.20 14.30
CA SER A 115 -5.30 -5.77 14.14
C SER A 115 -4.02 -4.96 14.28
N MET A 116 -4.01 -3.78 13.67
CA MET A 116 -2.95 -2.78 13.80
C MET A 116 -3.56 -1.39 13.94
N VAL A 117 -2.89 -0.51 14.66
CA VAL A 117 -3.22 0.91 14.74
C VAL A 117 -2.26 1.66 13.84
N ILE A 118 -2.76 2.24 12.75
CA ILE A 118 -1.97 2.76 11.64
C ILE A 118 -2.31 4.22 11.40
N PRO A 119 -1.31 5.14 11.37
CA PRO A 119 -1.50 6.53 10.97
C PRO A 119 -1.48 6.64 9.44
N TRP A 120 -2.64 6.44 8.82
CA TRP A 120 -2.81 6.56 7.38
C TRP A 120 -2.84 8.02 6.94
N ILE A 121 -2.24 8.31 5.80
CA ILE A 121 -2.35 9.62 5.14
C ILE A 121 -3.04 9.42 3.80
N GLY A 122 -4.07 10.22 3.54
CA GLY A 122 -4.83 10.12 2.33
C GLY A 122 -5.93 11.17 2.26
N PHE A 123 -6.99 10.85 1.53
CA PHE A 123 -8.17 11.69 1.36
C PHE A 123 -9.41 10.83 1.17
N GLU A 124 -10.61 11.38 1.40
CA GLU A 124 -11.86 10.64 1.20
C GLU A 124 -12.02 10.17 -0.24
N LEU A 125 -12.37 8.89 -0.44
CA LEU A 125 -12.71 8.34 -1.75
C LEU A 125 -13.83 9.13 -2.44
N LYS A 126 -14.77 9.68 -1.65
CA LYS A 126 -15.86 10.56 -2.12
C LYS A 126 -15.35 11.74 -2.95
N SER A 127 -14.20 12.31 -2.61
CA SER A 127 -13.62 13.43 -3.35
C SER A 127 -13.23 13.04 -4.78
N LEU A 128 -12.70 11.85 -4.96
CA LEU A 128 -12.38 11.28 -6.27
C LEU A 128 -13.64 10.96 -7.07
N ILE A 129 -14.63 10.35 -6.42
CA ILE A 129 -15.94 10.02 -7.01
C ILE A 129 -16.65 11.29 -7.49
N ASN A 130 -16.68 12.34 -6.67
CA ASN A 130 -17.30 13.63 -7.05
C ASN A 130 -16.64 14.28 -8.27
N LEU A 131 -15.31 14.12 -8.41
CA LEU A 131 -14.59 14.62 -9.59
C LEU A 131 -15.00 13.86 -10.85
N ALA A 132 -15.25 12.55 -10.76
CA ALA A 132 -15.70 11.70 -11.85
C ALA A 132 -17.17 11.96 -12.27
N LYS A 133 -17.99 12.52 -11.37
CA LYS A 133 -19.43 12.75 -11.56
C LYS A 133 -20.18 11.49 -11.99
N PRO A 134 -20.42 10.54 -11.06
CA PRO A 134 -21.10 9.29 -11.40
C PRO A 134 -22.50 9.56 -11.92
N LEU A 135 -22.93 8.78 -12.92
CA LEU A 135 -24.29 8.81 -13.44
C LEU A 135 -25.27 8.26 -12.39
N HIS A 136 -26.53 8.67 -12.47
CA HIS A 136 -27.58 8.30 -11.49
C HIS A 136 -27.80 6.78 -11.37
N ASN A 137 -27.46 6.00 -12.39
CA ASN A 137 -27.54 4.55 -12.42
C ASN A 137 -26.24 3.84 -11.94
N ALA A 138 -25.19 4.57 -11.59
CA ALA A 138 -23.98 4.01 -10.98
C ALA A 138 -24.28 3.61 -9.54
N LYS A 139 -24.35 2.29 -9.27
CA LYS A 139 -24.69 1.74 -7.94
C LYS A 139 -23.49 1.22 -7.17
N TYR A 140 -22.40 0.95 -7.86
CA TYR A 140 -21.19 0.33 -7.32
C TYR A 140 -19.94 1.02 -7.84
N VAL A 141 -18.89 0.97 -7.04
CA VAL A 141 -17.52 1.29 -7.45
C VAL A 141 -16.75 -0.01 -7.51
N SER A 142 -16.16 -0.32 -8.67
CA SER A 142 -15.29 -1.48 -8.87
C SER A 142 -13.84 -1.02 -8.86
N PHE A 143 -13.01 -1.77 -8.15
CA PHE A 143 -11.56 -1.58 -8.13
C PHE A 143 -10.90 -2.76 -8.82
N GLU A 144 -9.91 -2.49 -9.63
CA GLU A 144 -9.12 -3.50 -10.31
C GLU A 144 -7.64 -3.17 -10.15
N SER A 145 -6.86 -4.14 -9.64
CA SER A 145 -5.42 -3.96 -9.47
C SER A 145 -4.68 -4.13 -10.80
N ILE A 146 -3.41 -3.71 -10.82
CA ILE A 146 -2.53 -3.92 -11.97
C ILE A 146 -2.33 -5.41 -12.26
N LEU A 147 -2.30 -5.79 -13.53
CA LEU A 147 -1.86 -7.10 -13.98
C LEU A 147 -0.43 -7.01 -14.55
N ASP A 148 0.53 -7.46 -13.76
CA ASP A 148 1.95 -7.46 -14.13
C ASP A 148 2.62 -8.75 -13.65
N LYS A 149 2.40 -9.83 -14.40
CA LYS A 149 2.97 -11.15 -14.06
C LYS A 149 4.48 -11.20 -14.13
N GLU A 150 5.13 -10.23 -14.79
CA GLU A 150 6.59 -10.18 -14.87
C GLU A 150 7.19 -9.75 -13.53
N ASN A 151 6.69 -8.67 -12.97
CA ASN A 151 7.22 -8.04 -11.76
C ASN A 151 6.52 -8.48 -10.47
N LEU A 152 5.27 -8.97 -10.56
CA LEU A 152 4.47 -9.40 -9.41
C LEU A 152 4.43 -10.94 -9.30
N PRO A 153 5.31 -11.53 -8.49
CA PRO A 153 5.50 -13.00 -8.47
C PRO A 153 4.26 -13.78 -7.99
N GLY A 154 3.40 -13.18 -7.16
CA GLY A 154 2.15 -13.80 -6.72
C GLY A 154 1.16 -14.03 -7.85
N GLN A 155 1.16 -13.15 -8.86
CA GLN A 155 0.28 -13.25 -10.03
C GLN A 155 0.67 -14.39 -11.01
N LYS A 156 1.86 -14.99 -10.84
CA LYS A 156 2.26 -16.20 -11.56
C LYS A 156 1.58 -17.47 -11.02
N ARG A 157 1.00 -17.37 -9.82
CA ARG A 157 0.35 -18.49 -9.13
C ARG A 157 -1.16 -18.36 -9.24
N ASN A 158 -1.85 -19.48 -9.44
CA ASN A 158 -3.31 -19.53 -9.54
C ASN A 158 -3.97 -19.62 -8.15
N ILE A 159 -3.71 -18.62 -7.28
CA ILE A 159 -4.26 -18.51 -5.92
C ILE A 159 -5.48 -17.61 -5.84
N LEU A 160 -5.56 -16.63 -6.74
CA LEU A 160 -6.70 -15.73 -6.92
C LEU A 160 -6.94 -15.54 -8.42
N ASN A 161 -8.11 -15.02 -8.77
CA ASN A 161 -8.37 -14.55 -10.13
C ASN A 161 -7.67 -13.20 -10.34
N TRP A 162 -6.71 -13.16 -11.25
CA TRP A 162 -5.95 -11.96 -11.58
C TRP A 162 -6.46 -11.26 -12.84
N PRO A 163 -6.47 -9.93 -12.92
CA PRO A 163 -6.14 -8.98 -11.85
C PRO A 163 -7.12 -9.06 -10.67
N TYR A 164 -6.65 -8.72 -9.47
CA TYR A 164 -7.49 -8.70 -8.28
C TYR A 164 -8.57 -7.62 -8.41
N LYS A 165 -9.80 -7.95 -8.01
CA LYS A 165 -10.95 -7.04 -8.09
C LYS A 165 -11.67 -6.99 -6.75
N GLU A 166 -12.07 -5.79 -6.38
CA GLU A 166 -12.91 -5.51 -5.23
C GLU A 166 -14.04 -4.56 -5.64
N GLY A 167 -15.07 -4.48 -4.80
CA GLY A 167 -16.22 -3.62 -5.04
C GLY A 167 -16.79 -3.04 -3.76
N LEU A 168 -17.25 -1.81 -3.87
CA LEU A 168 -18.05 -1.14 -2.85
C LEU A 168 -19.40 -0.74 -3.44
N ARG A 169 -20.45 -0.79 -2.62
CA ARG A 169 -21.67 -0.05 -2.98
C ARG A 169 -21.37 1.44 -2.96
N MET A 170 -22.14 2.22 -3.70
CA MET A 170 -21.92 3.67 -3.79
C MET A 170 -22.02 4.35 -2.40
N ASP A 171 -22.94 3.91 -1.53
CA ASP A 171 -23.09 4.45 -0.17
C ASP A 171 -21.89 4.11 0.74
N GLU A 172 -21.24 2.96 0.52
CA GLU A 172 -19.99 2.60 1.19
C GLU A 172 -18.81 3.42 0.65
N ALA A 173 -18.75 3.60 -0.66
CA ALA A 173 -17.68 4.34 -1.32
C ALA A 173 -17.65 5.83 -0.97
N ILE A 174 -18.83 6.45 -0.75
CA ILE A 174 -18.94 7.86 -0.33
C ILE A 174 -18.98 8.05 1.20
N ASN A 175 -18.88 6.95 1.97
CA ASN A 175 -18.83 7.05 3.43
C ASN A 175 -17.57 7.80 3.86
N PRO A 176 -17.66 8.74 4.81
CA PRO A 176 -16.51 9.50 5.29
C PRO A 176 -15.33 8.66 5.79
N LEU A 177 -15.58 7.43 6.27
CA LEU A 177 -14.53 6.52 6.71
C LEU A 177 -13.74 5.87 5.56
N THR A 178 -14.30 5.90 4.33
CA THR A 178 -13.65 5.31 3.16
C THR A 178 -12.65 6.29 2.56
N MET A 179 -11.36 5.93 2.60
CA MET A 179 -10.30 6.79 2.11
C MET A 179 -9.39 6.11 1.11
N ILE A 180 -8.79 6.91 0.24
CA ILE A 180 -7.63 6.52 -0.57
C ILE A 180 -6.38 6.84 0.24
N ALA A 181 -5.68 5.80 0.67
CA ALA A 181 -4.41 5.94 1.37
C ALA A 181 -3.28 6.15 0.35
N VAL A 182 -2.49 7.20 0.53
CA VAL A 182 -1.31 7.52 -0.29
C VAL A 182 -0.04 7.58 0.54
N GLY A 183 -0.16 7.49 1.87
CA GLY A 183 0.98 7.55 2.78
C GLY A 183 0.69 6.97 4.15
N LEU A 184 1.76 6.84 4.92
CA LEU A 184 1.74 6.51 6.34
C LEU A 184 2.98 7.11 7.05
N TYR A 185 2.86 7.41 8.33
CA TYR A 185 3.94 8.00 9.14
C TYR A 185 4.60 9.23 8.49
N GLY A 186 3.84 10.11 7.85
CA GLY A 186 4.34 11.35 7.25
C GLY A 186 5.02 11.18 5.88
N LYS A 187 4.99 9.99 5.29
CA LYS A 187 5.67 9.67 4.03
C LYS A 187 4.76 8.95 3.05
N VAL A 188 5.12 8.97 1.77
CA VAL A 188 4.45 8.16 0.73
C VAL A 188 4.46 6.68 1.12
N LEU A 189 3.40 5.95 0.76
CA LEU A 189 3.28 4.50 1.00
C LEU A 189 4.50 3.76 0.45
N PRO A 190 5.06 2.81 1.22
CA PRO A 190 5.98 1.84 0.66
C PRO A 190 5.21 0.83 -0.22
N ASN A 191 5.89 0.24 -1.20
CA ASN A 191 5.27 -0.62 -2.22
C ASN A 191 4.54 -1.86 -1.67
N GLN A 192 4.78 -2.25 -0.43
CA GLN A 192 4.14 -3.41 0.21
C GLN A 192 2.88 -3.08 1.01
N ASN A 193 2.49 -1.79 1.10
CA ASN A 193 1.35 -1.33 1.91
C ASN A 193 0.27 -0.68 1.07
#